data_cb6ae54839821721767e0e357450b5f6
#
_entry.id   cb6ae54839821721767e0e357450b5f6
#
_cell.length_a   1.000
_cell.length_b   1.000
_cell.length_c   1.000
_cell.angle_alpha   90.00
_cell.angle_beta   90.00
_cell.angle_gamma   90.00
#
_symmetry.space_group_name_H-M   'P 1'
#
loop_
_entity.id
_entity.type
_entity.pdbx_description
1 polymer ?
#
loop_
_entity_poly.entity_id
_entity_poly.type
_entity_poly.pdbx_seq_one_letter_code
_entity_poly.pdbx_strand_id
1 'polypeptide(L)'
;MWFFGFGSIAPFSVRRQSVKKKFLAIPAVVVSAAMAMTGCAKAPDEEPAKDTSAASSSSDTGSTAKSGVKACMVSDTAGFTDKSFNQTSLAGLERAEKELGVKIAKVESKSDKDYAVNIKSLVDTKCDLIVSVGFLLDKTTVAAAKENPNVKFAIVDDQPQGAPNNLKPLIFNTAQSSFEAGYLAAALTKTGKVGTFGGMKIPTVTIFMDGFAQGVEYYNKQKGKDVKVLGWNAKSQDGQFVPQPDPFQNVAGGKSTAQTLLNQGADIILPVAGNAGNGALQAVKASGGKSNVIWVDADGCRTQASYCDNIITSVYKGMDVAVFDAVKAVKDGKFNGDPYIGSLADKGTGLSDFHTFDSKVPADVKKELKTVEKDIASGKIKIVSAAQPLK
;
A
#
# COMPACT_ATOMS: atom_id res chain seq x y z
N MET A 1 55.53 23.61 -34.51
CA MET A 1 55.66 25.04 -34.18
C MET A 1 54.35 25.74 -34.52
N TRP A 2 53.36 25.68 -33.59
CA TRP A 2 52.12 26.46 -33.63
C TRP A 2 51.71 26.75 -32.19
N PHE A 3 51.53 28.02 -31.86
CA PHE A 3 51.27 28.57 -30.54
C PHE A 3 49.77 28.45 -30.19
N PHE A 4 49.47 28.01 -28.98
CA PHE A 4 48.14 28.09 -28.36
C PHE A 4 48.04 29.40 -27.55
N GLY A 5 47.03 30.25 -27.89
CA GLY A 5 46.74 31.45 -27.13
C GLY A 5 45.81 31.14 -25.95
N PHE A 6 46.24 31.57 -24.75
CA PHE A 6 45.43 31.57 -23.54
C PHE A 6 44.42 32.69 -23.52
N GLY A 7 43.13 32.40 -23.53
CA GLY A 7 42.04 33.36 -23.30
C GLY A 7 41.76 33.50 -21.80
N SER A 8 41.90 34.69 -21.29
CA SER A 8 41.67 35.11 -19.91
C SER A 8 40.17 35.13 -19.57
N ILE A 9 39.78 34.43 -18.51
CA ILE A 9 38.40 34.44 -17.99
C ILE A 9 38.31 35.41 -16.82
N ALA A 10 37.46 36.47 -16.97
CA ALA A 10 37.18 37.43 -15.93
C ALA A 10 36.18 36.88 -14.89
N PRO A 11 36.25 37.26 -13.60
CA PRO A 11 35.35 36.75 -12.57
C PRO A 11 34.00 37.48 -12.57
N PHE A 12 32.93 36.69 -12.55
CA PHE A 12 31.56 37.16 -12.35
C PHE A 12 31.33 37.58 -10.89
N SER A 13 30.96 38.83 -10.69
CA SER A 13 30.58 39.42 -9.40
C SER A 13 29.11 39.10 -9.09
N VAL A 14 28.87 38.31 -8.02
CA VAL A 14 27.52 38.02 -7.50
C VAL A 14 27.09 39.16 -6.57
N ARG A 15 26.13 39.94 -7.01
CA ARG A 15 25.49 41.01 -6.24
C ARG A 15 24.46 40.41 -5.28
N ARG A 16 24.75 40.40 -3.97
CA ARG A 16 23.79 40.06 -2.91
C ARG A 16 22.72 41.12 -2.80
N GLN A 17 21.46 40.75 -3.07
CA GLN A 17 20.32 41.59 -2.70
C GLN A 17 19.85 41.25 -1.29
N SER A 18 19.88 42.27 -0.43
CA SER A 18 19.38 42.21 0.93
C SER A 18 17.86 42.39 0.95
N VAL A 19 17.12 41.34 1.37
CA VAL A 19 15.67 41.42 1.58
C VAL A 19 15.39 41.86 3.02
N LYS A 20 14.89 43.06 3.20
CA LYS A 20 14.43 43.61 4.49
C LYS A 20 13.12 42.95 4.88
N LYS A 21 13.11 42.20 6.00
CA LYS A 21 11.89 41.69 6.66
C LYS A 21 11.14 42.82 7.33
N LYS A 22 9.91 43.10 6.89
CA LYS A 22 8.95 43.93 7.62
C LYS A 22 8.18 43.05 8.59
N PHE A 23 8.33 43.32 9.88
CA PHE A 23 7.47 42.77 10.93
C PHE A 23 6.16 43.56 10.97
N LEU A 24 5.04 42.87 10.79
CA LEU A 24 3.71 43.41 11.15
C LEU A 24 3.33 42.85 12.54
N ALA A 25 3.13 43.73 13.48
CA ALA A 25 2.60 43.44 14.80
C ALA A 25 1.06 43.43 14.71
N ILE A 26 0.41 42.40 15.26
CA ILE A 26 -1.05 42.34 15.44
C ILE A 26 -1.32 42.35 16.95
N PRO A 27 -2.19 43.24 17.47
CA PRO A 27 -2.48 43.36 18.90
C PRO A 27 -3.45 42.26 19.36
N ALA A 28 -3.16 41.71 20.55
CA ALA A 28 -4.03 40.84 21.29
C ALA A 28 -5.23 41.57 21.90
N VAL A 29 -6.42 41.08 21.66
CA VAL A 29 -7.62 41.52 22.39
C VAL A 29 -7.98 40.41 23.37
N VAL A 30 -7.88 40.76 24.66
CA VAL A 30 -8.35 39.96 25.79
C VAL A 30 -9.81 40.35 26.04
N VAL A 31 -10.72 39.40 26.01
CA VAL A 31 -12.07 39.57 26.56
C VAL A 31 -12.30 38.49 27.62
N SER A 32 -12.29 38.94 28.87
CA SER A 32 -12.72 38.16 30.03
C SER A 32 -14.22 38.36 30.24
N ALA A 33 -14.98 37.28 30.35
CA ALA A 33 -16.31 37.31 30.97
C ALA A 33 -16.52 36.09 31.83
N ALA A 34 -16.48 36.31 33.13
CA ALA A 34 -16.90 35.39 34.16
C ALA A 34 -18.41 35.51 34.37
N MET A 35 -19.11 34.40 34.45
CA MET A 35 -20.40 34.33 35.16
C MET A 35 -20.52 32.97 35.88
N ALA A 36 -20.50 33.06 37.21
CA ALA A 36 -20.87 32.01 38.12
C ALA A 36 -22.40 31.98 38.26
N MET A 37 -22.99 30.80 38.27
CA MET A 37 -24.29 30.59 38.96
C MET A 37 -24.31 29.20 39.59
N THR A 38 -24.43 29.20 40.87
CA THR A 38 -24.67 28.12 41.83
C THR A 38 -26.11 27.61 41.70
N GLY A 39 -26.28 26.30 41.78
CA GLY A 39 -27.58 25.66 41.89
C GLY A 39 -27.44 24.29 42.54
N CYS A 40 -27.60 24.24 43.89
CA CYS A 40 -27.76 23.00 44.64
C CYS A 40 -29.20 22.49 44.48
N ALA A 41 -29.36 21.18 44.24
CA ALA A 41 -30.58 20.47 44.57
C ALA A 41 -30.25 19.05 45.04
N LYS A 42 -30.86 18.69 46.14
CA LYS A 42 -30.74 17.49 46.96
C LYS A 42 -31.24 16.23 46.30
N ALA A 43 -30.61 15.12 46.69
CA ALA A 43 -31.13 13.77 46.56
C ALA A 43 -32.28 13.47 47.50
N PRO A 44 -33.10 12.47 47.23
CA PRO A 44 -33.69 11.65 48.29
C PRO A 44 -33.17 10.22 48.23
N ASP A 45 -32.87 9.73 49.44
CA ASP A 45 -32.66 8.33 49.80
C ASP A 45 -33.98 7.54 49.66
N GLU A 46 -33.91 6.27 49.37
CA GLU A 46 -34.57 5.20 50.12
C GLU A 46 -34.30 3.79 49.59
N GLU A 47 -34.37 2.88 50.45
CA GLU A 47 -33.82 1.58 50.75
C GLU A 47 -34.43 0.34 50.01
N PRO A 48 -34.00 -0.89 50.34
CA PRO A 48 -33.80 -1.99 49.40
C PRO A 48 -34.94 -3.04 49.47
N ALA A 49 -35.11 -3.79 48.38
CA ALA A 49 -35.93 -4.99 48.38
C ALA A 49 -35.19 -6.20 47.84
N LYS A 50 -35.31 -7.27 48.58
CA LYS A 50 -34.71 -8.59 48.59
C LYS A 50 -34.88 -9.43 47.33
N ASP A 51 -33.83 -10.23 47.14
CA ASP A 51 -33.78 -11.66 46.72
C ASP A 51 -34.92 -12.27 45.93
N THR A 52 -34.53 -12.83 44.74
CA THR A 52 -34.82 -14.24 44.46
C THR A 52 -33.85 -14.81 43.45
N SER A 53 -33.17 -15.88 43.83
CA SER A 53 -32.26 -16.71 43.07
C SER A 53 -32.98 -17.46 41.94
N ALA A 54 -32.39 -17.45 40.77
CA ALA A 54 -32.52 -18.55 39.80
C ALA A 54 -31.19 -18.73 39.07
N ALA A 55 -30.45 -19.74 39.49
CA ALA A 55 -29.25 -20.20 38.79
C ALA A 55 -29.65 -20.78 37.42
N SER A 56 -29.18 -20.19 36.38
CA SER A 56 -29.12 -20.83 35.05
C SER A 56 -27.66 -20.86 34.62
N SER A 57 -27.06 -22.07 34.78
CA SER A 57 -25.72 -22.38 34.31
C SER A 57 -25.75 -22.50 32.79
N SER A 58 -25.44 -21.44 32.09
CA SER A 58 -24.95 -21.51 30.73
C SER A 58 -23.43 -21.55 30.76
N SER A 59 -22.86 -22.68 30.38
CA SER A 59 -21.44 -22.87 30.13
C SER A 59 -21.06 -22.00 28.93
N ASP A 60 -20.73 -20.76 29.20
CA ASP A 60 -20.06 -19.86 28.25
C ASP A 60 -18.59 -20.27 28.19
N THR A 61 -18.20 -20.88 27.08
CA THR A 61 -16.79 -21.06 26.72
C THR A 61 -16.21 -19.66 26.50
N GLY A 62 -15.75 -19.06 27.57
CA GLY A 62 -15.24 -17.71 27.61
C GLY A 62 -14.10 -17.50 26.64
N SER A 63 -14.40 -16.83 25.54
CA SER A 63 -13.41 -16.10 24.76
C SER A 63 -12.71 -15.13 25.71
N THR A 64 -11.43 -15.37 26.00
CA THR A 64 -10.60 -14.48 26.82
C THR A 64 -10.23 -13.23 26.03
N ALA A 65 -11.23 -12.39 25.72
CA ALA A 65 -10.98 -11.10 25.09
C ALA A 65 -10.06 -10.27 25.96
N LYS A 66 -8.87 -9.94 25.46
CA LYS A 66 -7.86 -9.18 26.18
C LYS A 66 -8.29 -7.71 26.27
N SER A 67 -8.54 -7.21 27.48
CA SER A 67 -8.79 -5.78 27.68
C SER A 67 -7.47 -5.01 27.57
N GLY A 68 -7.47 -3.89 26.83
CA GLY A 68 -6.32 -2.97 26.77
C GLY A 68 -5.21 -3.37 25.78
N VAL A 69 -5.53 -4.09 24.69
CA VAL A 69 -4.58 -4.41 23.62
C VAL A 69 -3.97 -3.13 23.02
N LYS A 70 -2.64 -3.15 22.84
CA LYS A 70 -1.88 -2.13 22.11
C LYS A 70 -1.32 -2.72 20.83
N ALA A 71 -1.78 -2.25 19.67
CA ALA A 71 -1.29 -2.62 18.35
C ALA A 71 -0.41 -1.51 17.78
N CYS A 72 0.73 -1.87 17.24
CA CYS A 72 1.74 -0.92 16.78
C CYS A 72 2.15 -1.21 15.34
N MET A 73 2.68 -0.19 14.64
CA MET A 73 3.10 -0.34 13.26
C MET A 73 4.40 0.39 12.98
N VAL A 74 5.25 -0.22 12.17
CA VAL A 74 6.46 0.39 11.63
C VAL A 74 6.42 0.37 10.11
N SER A 75 6.64 1.54 9.48
CA SER A 75 6.72 1.65 8.02
C SER A 75 8.13 1.35 7.50
N ASP A 76 8.21 1.02 6.20
CA ASP A 76 9.45 1.16 5.46
C ASP A 76 9.81 2.65 5.22
N THR A 77 10.81 2.90 4.39
CA THR A 77 11.30 4.26 4.09
C THR A 77 10.31 5.13 3.34
N ALA A 78 9.22 4.55 2.78
CA ALA A 78 8.19 5.31 2.10
C ALA A 78 7.29 6.12 3.05
N GLY A 79 7.21 5.72 4.32
CA GLY A 79 6.40 6.40 5.33
C GLY A 79 4.89 6.29 5.09
N PHE A 80 4.09 6.74 6.06
CA PHE A 80 2.64 6.56 6.04
C PHE A 80 1.87 7.55 5.15
N THR A 81 2.56 8.41 4.42
CA THR A 81 1.95 9.38 3.50
C THR A 81 2.23 9.08 2.03
N ASP A 82 2.61 7.83 1.73
CA ASP A 82 2.96 7.35 0.38
C ASP A 82 1.77 7.27 -0.60
N LYS A 83 0.55 7.48 -0.11
CA LYS A 83 -0.71 7.41 -0.87
C LYS A 83 -0.95 6.07 -1.56
N SER A 84 -0.36 5.01 -1.02
CA SER A 84 -0.39 3.66 -1.58
C SER A 84 -0.25 2.62 -0.47
N PHE A 85 0.88 1.96 -0.38
CA PHE A 85 1.17 0.76 0.39
C PHE A 85 1.13 0.97 1.92
N ASN A 86 1.99 1.86 2.44
CA ASN A 86 2.05 2.10 3.89
C ASN A 86 0.79 2.79 4.41
N GLN A 87 0.26 3.76 3.67
CA GLN A 87 -0.97 4.46 4.05
C GLN A 87 -2.16 3.50 4.14
N THR A 88 -2.30 2.56 3.19
CA THR A 88 -3.38 1.57 3.21
C THR A 88 -3.24 0.60 4.39
N SER A 89 -2.01 0.17 4.68
CA SER A 89 -1.74 -0.67 5.86
C SER A 89 -2.09 0.06 7.16
N LEU A 90 -1.72 1.34 7.27
CA LEU A 90 -2.04 2.18 8.44
C LEU A 90 -3.56 2.35 8.62
N ALA A 91 -4.31 2.48 7.54
CA ALA A 91 -5.78 2.62 7.62
C ALA A 91 -6.43 1.43 8.34
N GLY A 92 -5.89 0.22 8.20
CA GLY A 92 -6.34 -0.95 8.95
C GLY A 92 -6.07 -0.84 10.46
N LEU A 93 -4.92 -0.30 10.85
CA LEU A 93 -4.58 -0.06 12.25
C LEU A 93 -5.47 1.03 12.87
N GLU A 94 -5.66 2.14 12.17
CA GLU A 94 -6.52 3.26 12.62
C GLU A 94 -8.00 2.85 12.69
N ARG A 95 -8.44 1.97 11.77
CA ARG A 95 -9.75 1.35 11.83
C ARG A 95 -9.89 0.48 13.08
N ALA A 96 -8.86 -0.31 13.43
CA ALA A 96 -8.88 -1.14 14.64
C ALA A 96 -8.92 -0.28 15.93
N GLU A 97 -8.25 0.85 15.99
CA GLU A 97 -8.39 1.81 17.09
C GLU A 97 -9.84 2.26 17.25
N LYS A 98 -10.44 2.69 16.14
CA LYS A 98 -11.81 3.24 16.14
C LYS A 98 -12.88 2.19 16.45
N GLU A 99 -12.81 1.01 15.82
CA GLU A 99 -13.87 -0.01 15.88
C GLU A 99 -13.68 -1.00 17.03
N LEU A 100 -12.43 -1.30 17.40
CA LEU A 100 -12.11 -2.30 18.44
C LEU A 100 -11.71 -1.65 19.76
N GLY A 101 -11.46 -0.34 19.82
CA GLY A 101 -11.01 0.36 21.02
C GLY A 101 -9.61 -0.05 21.49
N VAL A 102 -8.77 -0.55 20.60
CA VAL A 102 -7.37 -0.86 20.90
C VAL A 102 -6.54 0.43 20.92
N LYS A 103 -5.48 0.45 21.72
CA LYS A 103 -4.49 1.54 21.65
C LYS A 103 -3.58 1.31 20.46
N ILE A 104 -3.19 2.38 19.76
CA ILE A 104 -2.24 2.27 18.67
C ILE A 104 -0.98 3.12 18.91
N ALA A 105 0.12 2.70 18.26
CA ALA A 105 1.32 3.51 18.08
C ALA A 105 1.92 3.24 16.70
N LYS A 106 2.55 4.24 16.14
CA LYS A 106 3.18 4.12 14.80
C LYS A 106 4.51 4.84 14.76
N VAL A 107 5.46 4.31 14.01
CA VAL A 107 6.77 4.90 13.78
C VAL A 107 7.16 4.74 12.31
N GLU A 108 7.69 5.80 11.72
CA GLU A 108 8.23 5.80 10.36
C GLU A 108 9.73 5.58 10.36
N SER A 109 10.20 4.78 9.42
CA SER A 109 11.64 4.63 9.16
C SER A 109 12.07 5.61 8.07
N LYS A 110 13.24 6.21 8.24
CA LYS A 110 13.84 7.13 7.25
C LYS A 110 14.94 6.44 6.43
N SER A 111 15.43 5.32 6.95
CA SER A 111 16.44 4.47 6.31
C SER A 111 16.26 3.02 6.78
N ASP A 112 16.91 2.09 6.11
CA ASP A 112 16.99 0.68 6.51
C ASP A 112 17.60 0.46 7.90
N LYS A 113 18.49 1.37 8.32
CA LYS A 113 19.14 1.35 9.66
C LYS A 113 18.15 1.60 10.78
N ASP A 114 17.03 2.23 10.50
CA ASP A 114 16.02 2.56 11.52
C ASP A 114 15.11 1.35 11.84
N TYR A 115 15.01 0.35 10.95
CA TYR A 115 14.06 -0.75 11.10
C TYR A 115 14.19 -1.47 12.44
N ALA A 116 15.41 -1.93 12.78
CA ALA A 116 15.64 -2.66 14.03
C ALA A 116 15.42 -1.78 15.27
N VAL A 117 15.84 -0.51 15.22
CA VAL A 117 15.67 0.46 16.31
C VAL A 117 14.20 0.75 16.54
N ASN A 118 13.43 0.96 15.47
CA ASN A 118 12.01 1.24 15.53
C ASN A 118 11.22 0.04 16.06
N ILE A 119 11.48 -1.18 15.56
CA ILE A 119 10.81 -2.39 16.07
C ILE A 119 11.13 -2.58 17.56
N LYS A 120 12.40 -2.44 17.95
CA LYS A 120 12.80 -2.53 19.36
C LYS A 120 12.06 -1.51 20.25
N SER A 121 11.97 -0.27 19.79
CA SER A 121 11.22 0.80 20.50
C SER A 121 9.76 0.40 20.73
N LEU A 122 9.11 -0.22 19.73
CA LEU A 122 7.74 -0.69 19.86
C LEU A 122 7.61 -1.86 20.85
N VAL A 123 8.58 -2.78 20.88
CA VAL A 123 8.67 -3.84 21.89
C VAL A 123 8.81 -3.22 23.29
N ASP A 124 9.74 -2.28 23.47
CA ASP A 124 10.01 -1.63 24.75
C ASP A 124 8.78 -0.87 25.27
N THR A 125 7.95 -0.31 24.37
CA THR A 125 6.69 0.36 24.73
C THR A 125 5.51 -0.58 24.96
N LYS A 126 5.77 -1.91 25.07
CA LYS A 126 4.80 -2.96 25.39
C LYS A 126 3.65 -3.07 24.40
N CYS A 127 3.96 -3.07 23.10
CA CYS A 127 3.00 -3.43 22.08
C CYS A 127 2.67 -4.93 22.14
N ASP A 128 1.38 -5.27 22.09
CA ASP A 128 0.92 -6.67 22.04
C ASP A 128 1.04 -7.26 20.62
N LEU A 129 0.86 -6.40 19.59
CA LEU A 129 1.10 -6.71 18.20
C LEU A 129 1.97 -5.61 17.59
N ILE A 130 2.97 -6.01 16.81
CA ILE A 130 3.78 -5.12 15.99
C ILE A 130 3.61 -5.53 14.54
N VAL A 131 3.10 -4.61 13.71
CA VAL A 131 2.93 -4.80 12.26
C VAL A 131 4.09 -4.11 11.56
N SER A 132 4.93 -4.88 10.89
CA SER A 132 5.98 -4.38 9.99
C SER A 132 5.41 -4.27 8.58
N VAL A 133 5.57 -3.12 7.92
CA VAL A 133 5.00 -2.89 6.60
C VAL A 133 6.09 -3.01 5.53
N GLY A 134 6.07 -4.14 4.80
CA GLY A 134 6.86 -4.37 3.61
C GLY A 134 8.04 -5.33 3.76
N PHE A 135 8.40 -5.92 2.62
CA PHE A 135 9.49 -6.87 2.44
C PHE A 135 10.84 -6.38 2.99
N LEU A 136 11.11 -5.07 2.94
CA LEU A 136 12.39 -4.52 3.41
C LEU A 136 12.63 -4.71 4.92
N LEU A 137 11.56 -4.97 5.69
CA LEU A 137 11.63 -5.23 7.13
C LEU A 137 11.76 -6.72 7.49
N ASP A 138 11.79 -7.64 6.51
CA ASP A 138 11.81 -9.09 6.71
C ASP A 138 12.80 -9.51 7.82
N LYS A 139 14.08 -9.36 7.57
CA LYS A 139 15.13 -9.84 8.46
C LYS A 139 15.04 -9.28 9.88
N THR A 140 14.71 -8.00 9.98
CA THR A 140 14.62 -7.32 11.28
C THR A 140 13.37 -7.77 12.05
N THR A 141 12.26 -8.01 11.35
CA THR A 141 11.01 -8.50 11.96
C THR A 141 11.17 -9.94 12.45
N VAL A 142 11.78 -10.80 11.64
CA VAL A 142 12.06 -12.21 12.03
C VAL A 142 12.98 -12.27 13.25
N ALA A 143 14.05 -11.47 13.28
CA ALA A 143 14.94 -11.40 14.41
C ALA A 143 14.21 -10.95 15.69
N ALA A 144 13.46 -9.84 15.60
CA ALA A 144 12.69 -9.32 16.73
C ALA A 144 11.63 -10.29 17.23
N ALA A 145 10.96 -11.01 16.34
CA ALA A 145 9.95 -12.02 16.71
C ALA A 145 10.57 -13.22 17.44
N LYS A 146 11.75 -13.67 17.03
CA LYS A 146 12.50 -14.75 17.73
C LYS A 146 12.96 -14.32 19.11
N GLU A 147 13.44 -13.08 19.26
CA GLU A 147 13.91 -12.53 20.55
C GLU A 147 12.76 -12.23 21.51
N ASN A 148 11.53 -12.04 21.01
CA ASN A 148 10.36 -11.63 21.80
C ASN A 148 9.17 -12.59 21.61
N PRO A 149 9.25 -13.86 22.08
CA PRO A 149 8.24 -14.89 21.79
C PRO A 149 6.85 -14.58 22.34
N ASN A 150 6.74 -13.68 23.33
CA ASN A 150 5.48 -13.28 23.94
C ASN A 150 4.78 -12.12 23.20
N VAL A 151 5.50 -11.41 22.33
CA VAL A 151 4.95 -10.35 21.47
C VAL A 151 4.46 -10.99 20.16
N LYS A 152 3.32 -10.53 19.67
CA LYS A 152 2.83 -10.94 18.34
C LYS A 152 3.37 -10.00 17.28
N PHE A 153 3.72 -10.57 16.13
CA PHE A 153 4.18 -9.81 14.98
C PHE A 153 3.31 -10.14 13.76
N ALA A 154 3.15 -9.18 12.88
CA ALA A 154 2.67 -9.41 11.54
C ALA A 154 3.58 -8.68 10.55
N ILE A 155 3.74 -9.22 9.35
CA ILE A 155 4.47 -8.55 8.28
C ILE A 155 3.59 -8.45 7.04
N VAL A 156 3.47 -7.24 6.50
CA VAL A 156 2.65 -6.98 5.32
C VAL A 156 3.48 -7.23 4.07
N ASP A 157 2.90 -8.00 3.15
CA ASP A 157 3.44 -8.24 1.81
C ASP A 157 4.80 -8.95 1.81
N ASP A 158 5.00 -9.84 2.77
CA ASP A 158 6.15 -10.73 2.81
C ASP A 158 5.82 -12.06 3.47
N GLN A 159 6.55 -13.11 3.09
CA GLN A 159 6.46 -14.45 3.67
C GLN A 159 7.85 -14.94 4.07
N PRO A 160 8.37 -14.49 5.23
CA PRO A 160 9.72 -14.80 5.66
C PRO A 160 9.97 -16.29 5.83
N GLN A 161 11.08 -16.79 5.30
CA GLN A 161 11.49 -18.18 5.55
C GLN A 161 11.95 -18.34 7.01
N GLY A 162 11.47 -19.41 7.65
CA GLY A 162 11.79 -19.68 9.05
C GLY A 162 11.19 -18.68 10.03
N ALA A 163 10.06 -18.06 9.66
CA ALA A 163 9.26 -17.24 10.56
C ALA A 163 8.84 -18.05 11.80
N PRO A 164 8.98 -17.50 13.03
CA PRO A 164 8.49 -18.14 14.24
C PRO A 164 6.95 -18.05 14.34
N ASN A 165 6.32 -18.91 15.15
CA ASN A 165 4.85 -19.00 15.29
C ASN A 165 4.17 -17.72 15.80
N ASN A 166 4.91 -16.79 16.35
CA ASN A 166 4.40 -15.48 16.77
C ASN A 166 4.51 -14.39 15.67
N LEU A 167 4.92 -14.75 14.45
CA LEU A 167 4.96 -13.87 13.28
C LEU A 167 3.98 -14.36 12.21
N LYS A 168 2.99 -13.53 11.87
CA LYS A 168 1.97 -13.79 10.86
C LYS A 168 2.29 -13.05 9.56
N PRO A 169 2.57 -13.76 8.45
CA PRO A 169 2.62 -13.17 7.13
C PRO A 169 1.23 -12.70 6.65
N LEU A 170 1.15 -11.48 6.09
CA LEU A 170 -0.03 -10.93 5.44
C LEU A 170 0.32 -10.68 3.98
N ILE A 171 0.06 -11.65 3.13
CA ILE A 171 0.50 -11.67 1.73
C ILE A 171 -0.69 -11.64 0.77
N PHE A 172 -0.43 -11.26 -0.48
CA PHE A 172 -1.48 -11.03 -1.48
C PHE A 172 -1.09 -11.66 -2.81
N ASN A 173 -1.96 -12.47 -3.38
CA ASN A 173 -1.75 -13.06 -4.70
C ASN A 173 -2.12 -12.08 -5.81
N THR A 174 -1.40 -10.98 -5.88
CA THR A 174 -1.64 -9.89 -6.83
C THR A 174 -1.38 -10.28 -8.29
N ALA A 175 -0.77 -11.45 -8.56
CA ALA A 175 -0.74 -11.98 -9.93
C ALA A 175 -2.16 -12.17 -10.49
N GLN A 176 -3.13 -12.51 -9.64
CA GLN A 176 -4.52 -12.72 -10.06
C GLN A 176 -5.16 -11.43 -10.56
N SER A 177 -5.16 -10.39 -9.76
CA SER A 177 -5.75 -9.08 -10.12
C SER A 177 -4.93 -8.33 -11.17
N SER A 178 -3.60 -8.50 -11.17
CA SER A 178 -2.76 -7.96 -12.25
C SER A 178 -2.99 -8.64 -13.59
N PHE A 179 -3.38 -9.92 -13.60
CA PHE A 179 -3.80 -10.59 -14.83
C PHE A 179 -5.05 -9.92 -15.42
N GLU A 180 -6.05 -9.61 -14.58
CA GLU A 180 -7.22 -8.85 -15.03
C GLU A 180 -6.82 -7.46 -15.56
N ALA A 181 -5.89 -6.78 -14.88
CA ALA A 181 -5.35 -5.49 -15.30
C ALA A 181 -4.64 -5.59 -16.66
N GLY A 182 -3.88 -6.65 -16.89
CA GLY A 182 -3.22 -6.91 -18.17
C GLY A 182 -4.22 -7.20 -19.29
N TYR A 183 -5.25 -7.99 -19.01
CA TYR A 183 -6.36 -8.24 -19.95
C TYR A 183 -7.06 -6.93 -20.33
N LEU A 184 -7.41 -6.12 -19.33
CA LEU A 184 -8.04 -4.81 -19.53
C LEU A 184 -7.15 -3.86 -20.33
N ALA A 185 -5.87 -3.77 -19.99
CA ALA A 185 -4.92 -2.93 -20.71
C ALA A 185 -4.81 -3.33 -22.19
N ALA A 186 -4.75 -4.63 -22.47
CA ALA A 186 -4.73 -5.14 -23.83
C ALA A 186 -6.02 -4.86 -24.61
N ALA A 187 -7.17 -4.86 -23.93
CA ALA A 187 -8.45 -4.52 -24.55
C ALA A 187 -8.60 -3.02 -24.85
N LEU A 188 -7.95 -2.14 -24.08
CA LEU A 188 -8.12 -0.69 -24.18
C LEU A 188 -7.00 0.03 -24.92
N THR A 189 -5.84 -0.60 -25.10
CA THR A 189 -4.71 0.04 -25.79
C THR A 189 -5.07 0.45 -27.22
N LYS A 190 -4.64 1.65 -27.61
CA LYS A 190 -4.79 2.19 -28.97
C LYS A 190 -3.54 1.97 -29.83
N THR A 191 -2.39 1.81 -29.18
CA THR A 191 -1.09 1.63 -29.84
C THR A 191 -0.72 0.17 -30.03
N GLY A 192 -1.41 -0.75 -29.37
CA GLY A 192 -1.03 -2.16 -29.30
C GLY A 192 0.19 -2.40 -28.40
N LYS A 193 0.58 -1.43 -27.56
CA LYS A 193 1.71 -1.54 -26.64
C LYS A 193 1.30 -1.05 -25.25
N VAL A 194 1.50 -1.89 -24.25
CA VAL A 194 1.30 -1.56 -22.83
C VAL A 194 2.61 -1.75 -22.10
N GLY A 195 2.76 -1.14 -20.94
CA GLY A 195 4.02 -1.18 -20.20
C GLY A 195 3.84 -1.47 -18.73
N THR A 196 4.87 -2.04 -18.11
CA THR A 196 4.97 -2.15 -16.66
C THR A 196 6.42 -1.98 -16.24
N PHE A 197 6.62 -1.46 -15.04
CA PHE A 197 7.93 -1.37 -14.40
C PHE A 197 7.79 -1.50 -12.89
N GLY A 198 8.85 -1.93 -12.22
CA GLY A 198 8.89 -2.06 -10.77
C GLY A 198 9.70 -0.98 -10.08
N GLY A 199 9.48 -0.78 -8.78
CA GLY A 199 10.40 -0.03 -7.94
C GLY A 199 11.73 -0.79 -7.78
N MET A 200 11.66 -2.01 -7.28
CA MET A 200 12.78 -2.91 -7.08
C MET A 200 12.43 -4.33 -7.56
N LYS A 201 13.43 -5.10 -7.98
CA LYS A 201 13.24 -6.52 -8.36
C LYS A 201 13.13 -7.39 -7.10
N ILE A 202 11.96 -7.42 -6.51
CA ILE A 202 11.61 -8.25 -5.35
C ILE A 202 10.31 -9.02 -5.63
N PRO A 203 10.04 -10.14 -4.94
CA PRO A 203 8.87 -11.00 -5.21
C PRO A 203 7.55 -10.25 -5.23
N THR A 204 7.31 -9.38 -4.25
CA THR A 204 6.07 -8.62 -4.09
C THR A 204 5.85 -7.53 -5.15
N VAL A 205 6.85 -7.25 -5.97
CA VAL A 205 6.79 -6.38 -7.16
C VAL A 205 6.64 -7.22 -8.43
N THR A 206 7.50 -8.23 -8.61
CA THR A 206 7.52 -9.03 -9.85
C THR A 206 6.25 -9.85 -10.04
N ILE A 207 5.57 -10.23 -8.95
CA ILE A 207 4.27 -10.92 -9.00
C ILE A 207 3.20 -10.12 -9.76
N PHE A 208 3.15 -8.80 -9.61
CA PHE A 208 2.25 -7.94 -10.39
C PHE A 208 2.62 -7.95 -11.88
N MET A 209 3.93 -7.80 -12.16
CA MET A 209 4.44 -7.70 -13.52
C MET A 209 4.22 -9.03 -14.28
N ASP A 210 4.36 -10.17 -13.59
CA ASP A 210 4.05 -11.50 -14.13
C ASP A 210 2.58 -11.67 -14.47
N GLY A 211 1.70 -11.30 -13.53
CA GLY A 211 0.25 -11.35 -13.74
C GLY A 211 -0.17 -10.46 -14.91
N PHE A 212 0.31 -9.22 -14.95
CA PHE A 212 0.00 -8.27 -16.01
C PHE A 212 0.41 -8.80 -17.39
N ALA A 213 1.64 -9.30 -17.51
CA ALA A 213 2.13 -9.84 -18.80
C ALA A 213 1.30 -11.04 -19.29
N GLN A 214 0.94 -11.95 -18.36
CA GLN A 214 0.13 -13.12 -18.70
C GLN A 214 -1.31 -12.75 -19.04
N GLY A 215 -1.88 -11.71 -18.41
CA GLY A 215 -3.19 -11.18 -18.77
C GLY A 215 -3.23 -10.63 -20.20
N VAL A 216 -2.19 -9.91 -20.61
CA VAL A 216 -2.03 -9.44 -22.00
C VAL A 216 -1.88 -10.62 -22.96
N GLU A 217 -1.05 -11.62 -22.62
CA GLU A 217 -0.86 -12.82 -23.46
C GLU A 217 -2.18 -13.59 -23.61
N TYR A 218 -2.96 -13.72 -22.52
CA TYR A 218 -4.26 -14.37 -22.55
C TYR A 218 -5.26 -13.63 -23.45
N TYR A 219 -5.34 -12.29 -23.35
CA TYR A 219 -6.16 -11.47 -24.25
C TYR A 219 -5.76 -11.69 -25.72
N ASN A 220 -4.47 -11.64 -26.02
CA ASN A 220 -3.95 -11.87 -27.38
C ASN A 220 -4.42 -13.21 -27.94
N LYS A 221 -4.29 -14.28 -27.14
CA LYS A 221 -4.72 -15.63 -27.53
C LYS A 221 -6.23 -15.70 -27.75
N GLN A 222 -7.04 -15.07 -26.89
CA GLN A 222 -8.49 -15.10 -27.00
C GLN A 222 -9.03 -14.30 -28.19
N LYS A 223 -8.37 -13.19 -28.52
CA LYS A 223 -8.85 -12.21 -29.52
C LYS A 223 -8.08 -12.23 -30.83
N GLY A 224 -7.07 -13.07 -30.97
CA GLY A 224 -6.20 -13.08 -32.16
C GLY A 224 -5.45 -11.76 -32.36
N LYS A 225 -5.01 -11.13 -31.23
CA LYS A 225 -4.28 -9.87 -31.21
C LYS A 225 -2.79 -10.10 -30.91
N ASP A 226 -2.00 -9.04 -31.04
CA ASP A 226 -0.54 -9.06 -30.78
C ASP A 226 -0.11 -7.82 -29.99
N VAL A 227 -0.80 -7.55 -28.87
CA VAL A 227 -0.43 -6.48 -27.94
C VAL A 227 0.89 -6.83 -27.26
N LYS A 228 1.82 -5.88 -27.26
CA LYS A 228 3.16 -6.06 -26.68
C LYS A 228 3.22 -5.50 -25.26
N VAL A 229 3.88 -6.24 -24.36
CA VAL A 229 4.24 -5.75 -23.02
C VAL A 229 5.66 -5.22 -23.06
N LEU A 230 5.84 -3.96 -22.67
CA LEU A 230 7.14 -3.31 -22.54
C LEU A 230 7.53 -3.26 -21.06
N GLY A 231 8.83 -3.31 -20.78
CA GLY A 231 9.38 -3.14 -19.44
C GLY A 231 9.37 -4.38 -18.55
N TRP A 232 8.83 -5.51 -19.01
CA TRP A 232 8.91 -6.79 -18.30
C TRP A 232 8.85 -7.99 -19.26
N ASN A 233 9.68 -8.97 -18.96
CA ASN A 233 9.63 -10.29 -19.59
C ASN A 233 9.46 -11.37 -18.50
N ALA A 234 8.26 -11.91 -18.38
CA ALA A 234 7.94 -12.90 -17.35
C ALA A 234 8.73 -14.24 -17.51
N LYS A 235 9.20 -14.57 -18.72
CA LYS A 235 9.96 -15.81 -18.95
C LYS A 235 11.41 -15.70 -18.48
N SER A 236 12.07 -14.59 -18.79
CA SER A 236 13.46 -14.33 -18.36
C SER A 236 13.53 -13.67 -16.99
N GLN A 237 12.40 -13.25 -16.42
CA GLN A 237 12.32 -12.49 -15.17
C GLN A 237 13.22 -11.25 -15.20
N ASP A 238 13.17 -10.51 -16.32
CA ASP A 238 13.96 -9.31 -16.54
C ASP A 238 13.10 -8.15 -17.04
N GLY A 239 13.48 -6.93 -16.66
CA GLY A 239 12.71 -5.75 -17.01
C GLY A 239 13.24 -4.44 -16.47
N GLN A 240 12.35 -3.41 -16.46
CA GLN A 240 12.69 -2.06 -16.04
C GLN A 240 12.30 -1.82 -14.59
N PHE A 241 13.22 -1.19 -13.85
CA PHE A 241 13.03 -0.80 -12.47
C PHE A 241 13.46 0.64 -12.26
N VAL A 242 12.91 1.27 -11.22
CA VAL A 242 13.29 2.63 -10.84
C VAL A 242 14.77 2.66 -10.42
N PRO A 243 15.55 3.65 -10.89
CA PRO A 243 16.97 3.76 -10.51
C PRO A 243 17.17 3.95 -8.99
N GLN A 244 18.23 3.35 -8.49
CA GLN A 244 18.74 3.57 -7.12
C GLN A 244 19.28 5.02 -6.95
N PRO A 245 19.36 5.56 -5.73
CA PRO A 245 18.90 4.99 -4.46
C PRO A 245 17.40 5.20 -4.24
N ASP A 246 16.85 4.55 -3.21
CA ASP A 246 15.46 4.69 -2.73
C ASP A 246 14.39 4.50 -3.82
N PRO A 247 14.38 3.37 -4.54
CA PRO A 247 13.61 3.19 -5.76
C PRO A 247 12.09 3.30 -5.55
N PHE A 248 11.58 3.08 -4.34
CA PHE A 248 10.17 3.29 -4.02
C PHE A 248 9.82 4.75 -3.69
N GLN A 249 10.82 5.61 -3.42
CA GLN A 249 10.66 7.03 -3.14
C GLN A 249 11.07 7.93 -4.31
N ASN A 250 11.85 7.42 -5.24
CA ASN A 250 12.43 8.19 -6.35
C ASN A 250 11.38 8.53 -7.43
N VAL A 251 10.54 9.53 -7.16
CA VAL A 251 9.48 10.00 -8.09
C VAL A 251 10.07 10.45 -9.44
N ALA A 252 11.23 11.10 -9.43
CA ALA A 252 11.91 11.50 -10.68
C ALA A 252 12.38 10.30 -11.49
N GLY A 253 12.92 9.27 -10.82
CA GLY A 253 13.27 7.99 -11.42
C GLY A 253 12.05 7.27 -11.99
N GLY A 254 10.96 7.20 -11.24
CA GLY A 254 9.68 6.66 -11.72
C GLY A 254 9.15 7.38 -12.95
N LYS A 255 9.26 8.73 -12.98
CA LYS A 255 8.88 9.52 -14.15
C LYS A 255 9.73 9.21 -15.38
N SER A 256 11.05 9.12 -15.22
CA SER A 256 11.95 8.81 -16.34
C SER A 256 11.73 7.40 -16.89
N THR A 257 11.49 6.42 -16.01
CA THR A 257 11.18 5.04 -16.40
C THR A 257 9.86 4.97 -17.16
N ALA A 258 8.80 5.62 -16.65
CA ALA A 258 7.53 5.71 -17.35
C ALA A 258 7.68 6.40 -18.72
N GLN A 259 8.43 7.51 -18.79
CA GLN A 259 8.66 8.23 -20.05
C GLN A 259 9.39 7.37 -21.08
N THR A 260 10.31 6.51 -20.65
CA THR A 260 10.98 5.55 -21.55
C THR A 260 9.97 4.61 -22.19
N LEU A 261 9.02 4.06 -21.43
CA LEU A 261 7.97 3.18 -21.97
C LEU A 261 7.00 3.93 -22.89
N LEU A 262 6.62 5.16 -22.53
CA LEU A 262 5.78 6.03 -23.38
C LEU A 262 6.48 6.35 -24.71
N ASN A 263 7.77 6.65 -24.71
CA ASN A 263 8.56 6.92 -25.91
C ASN A 263 8.70 5.68 -26.81
N GLN A 264 8.63 4.47 -26.25
CA GLN A 264 8.58 3.21 -26.99
C GLN A 264 7.17 2.90 -27.53
N GLY A 265 6.19 3.74 -27.20
CA GLY A 265 4.83 3.68 -27.70
C GLY A 265 3.83 2.99 -26.78
N ALA A 266 4.16 2.70 -25.52
CA ALA A 266 3.15 2.28 -24.54
C ALA A 266 2.14 3.40 -24.33
N ASP A 267 0.86 3.08 -24.24
CA ASP A 267 -0.21 4.03 -23.92
C ASP A 267 -0.95 3.71 -22.62
N ILE A 268 -0.68 2.54 -22.05
CA ILE A 268 -1.16 2.17 -20.70
C ILE A 268 0.01 1.61 -19.90
N ILE A 269 0.22 2.13 -18.69
CA ILE A 269 1.34 1.73 -17.81
C ILE A 269 0.82 1.25 -16.47
N LEU A 270 1.36 0.12 -15.98
CA LEU A 270 1.23 -0.39 -14.62
C LEU A 270 2.55 -0.12 -13.86
N PRO A 271 2.66 0.94 -13.02
CA PRO A 271 3.86 1.25 -12.25
C PRO A 271 3.82 0.57 -10.88
N VAL A 272 4.53 -0.53 -10.69
CA VAL A 272 4.59 -1.26 -9.42
C VAL A 272 5.74 -0.69 -8.56
N ALA A 273 5.59 0.55 -8.11
CA ALA A 273 6.72 1.33 -7.59
C ALA A 273 6.41 2.23 -6.39
N GLY A 274 5.31 1.98 -5.65
CA GLY A 274 4.95 2.79 -4.48
C GLY A 274 4.90 4.28 -4.80
N ASN A 275 5.49 5.14 -3.94
CA ASN A 275 5.52 6.58 -4.16
C ASN A 275 6.22 7.00 -5.48
N ALA A 276 7.22 6.26 -5.94
CA ALA A 276 7.87 6.52 -7.24
C ALA A 276 6.89 6.39 -8.42
N GLY A 277 5.83 5.59 -8.28
CA GLY A 277 4.72 5.49 -9.25
C GLY A 277 4.03 6.83 -9.54
N ASN A 278 4.07 7.80 -8.62
CA ASN A 278 3.59 9.16 -8.87
C ASN A 278 4.31 9.82 -10.06
N GLY A 279 5.55 9.43 -10.33
CA GLY A 279 6.28 9.85 -11.52
C GLY A 279 5.59 9.40 -12.81
N ALA A 280 5.03 8.18 -12.84
CA ALA A 280 4.26 7.70 -14.00
C ALA A 280 2.97 8.51 -14.20
N LEU A 281 2.25 8.84 -13.11
CA LEU A 281 1.08 9.74 -13.19
C LEU A 281 1.44 11.10 -13.77
N GLN A 282 2.58 11.66 -13.35
CA GLN A 282 3.08 12.94 -13.91
C GLN A 282 3.42 12.82 -15.41
N ALA A 283 4.09 11.74 -15.83
CA ALA A 283 4.45 11.52 -17.22
C ALA A 283 3.19 11.33 -18.10
N VAL A 284 2.24 10.55 -17.64
CA VAL A 284 0.97 10.29 -18.33
C VAL A 284 0.12 11.56 -18.42
N LYS A 285 0.01 12.35 -17.35
CA LYS A 285 -0.70 13.64 -17.39
C LYS A 285 -0.07 14.60 -18.40
N ALA A 286 1.25 14.64 -18.48
CA ALA A 286 1.98 15.44 -19.46
C ALA A 286 1.77 14.99 -20.91
N SER A 287 1.30 13.75 -21.14
CA SER A 287 0.98 13.25 -22.50
C SER A 287 -0.28 13.87 -23.11
N GLY A 288 -1.02 14.68 -22.36
CA GLY A 288 -2.24 15.34 -22.83
C GLY A 288 -3.38 14.35 -23.14
N GLY A 289 -3.55 13.31 -22.35
CA GLY A 289 -4.61 12.31 -22.49
C GLY A 289 -4.35 11.22 -23.53
N LYS A 290 -3.10 11.11 -24.01
CA LYS A 290 -2.70 10.06 -24.96
C LYS A 290 -2.39 8.74 -24.29
N SER A 291 -2.14 8.75 -22.98
CA SER A 291 -1.79 7.56 -22.19
C SER A 291 -2.46 7.59 -20.83
N ASN A 292 -2.50 6.40 -20.19
CA ASN A 292 -3.19 6.18 -18.93
C ASN A 292 -2.36 5.27 -18.01
N VAL A 293 -2.77 5.21 -16.74
CA VAL A 293 -2.16 4.37 -15.71
C VAL A 293 -3.19 3.37 -15.20
N ILE A 294 -2.77 2.16 -14.89
CA ILE A 294 -3.43 1.29 -13.93
C ILE A 294 -2.63 1.40 -12.63
N TRP A 295 -3.27 1.89 -11.55
CA TRP A 295 -2.59 2.13 -10.27
C TRP A 295 -2.41 0.82 -9.48
N VAL A 296 -1.69 0.88 -8.35
CA VAL A 296 -1.42 -0.30 -7.50
C VAL A 296 -1.69 -0.02 -6.02
N ASP A 297 -1.86 -1.08 -5.25
CA ASP A 297 -2.00 -1.17 -3.80
C ASP A 297 -3.32 -0.60 -3.25
N ALA A 298 -3.68 0.60 -3.63
CA ALA A 298 -4.87 1.31 -3.21
C ALA A 298 -5.72 1.76 -4.40
N ASP A 299 -6.96 2.16 -4.17
CA ASP A 299 -7.76 2.86 -5.18
C ASP A 299 -7.15 4.23 -5.49
N GLY A 300 -6.48 4.32 -6.64
CA GLY A 300 -5.77 5.52 -7.07
C GLY A 300 -6.68 6.73 -7.27
N CYS A 301 -7.94 6.55 -7.62
CA CYS A 301 -8.88 7.68 -7.71
C CYS A 301 -9.18 8.30 -6.35
N ARG A 302 -9.05 7.53 -5.26
CA ARG A 302 -9.19 8.04 -3.90
C ARG A 302 -7.89 8.63 -3.37
N THR A 303 -6.77 7.94 -3.57
CA THR A 303 -5.49 8.35 -2.98
C THR A 303 -4.73 9.38 -3.84
N GLN A 304 -5.00 9.40 -5.14
CA GLN A 304 -4.39 10.28 -6.16
C GLN A 304 -5.46 11.05 -6.95
N ALA A 305 -6.45 11.61 -6.26
CA ALA A 305 -7.67 12.18 -6.85
C ALA A 305 -7.40 13.18 -8.01
N SER A 306 -6.31 13.96 -7.94
CA SER A 306 -5.92 14.91 -9.01
C SER A 306 -5.46 14.24 -10.32
N TYR A 307 -5.30 12.93 -10.31
CA TYR A 307 -4.93 12.10 -11.47
C TYR A 307 -6.01 11.10 -11.86
N CYS A 308 -7.20 11.12 -11.22
CA CYS A 308 -8.25 10.13 -11.47
C CYS A 308 -8.60 10.04 -12.97
N ASP A 309 -8.62 11.15 -13.70
CA ASP A 309 -8.86 11.17 -15.15
C ASP A 309 -7.77 10.48 -15.99
N ASN A 310 -6.66 10.12 -15.38
CA ASN A 310 -5.57 9.38 -16.00
C ASN A 310 -5.45 7.94 -15.47
N ILE A 311 -6.26 7.56 -14.48
CA ILE A 311 -6.25 6.22 -13.85
C ILE A 311 -7.44 5.43 -14.35
N ILE A 312 -7.19 4.34 -15.07
CA ILE A 312 -8.24 3.45 -15.60
C ILE A 312 -8.91 2.68 -14.45
N THR A 313 -8.11 2.09 -13.60
CA THR A 313 -8.45 1.31 -12.40
C THR A 313 -7.19 1.13 -11.56
N SER A 314 -7.30 0.39 -10.47
CA SER A 314 -6.16 0.06 -9.61
C SER A 314 -6.18 -1.43 -9.28
N VAL A 315 -5.01 -2.06 -9.28
CA VAL A 315 -4.80 -3.38 -8.69
C VAL A 315 -4.61 -3.19 -7.19
N TYR A 316 -5.66 -3.37 -6.40
CA TYR A 316 -5.60 -3.13 -4.96
C TYR A 316 -5.15 -4.37 -4.18
N LYS A 317 -4.60 -4.14 -2.98
CA LYS A 317 -4.40 -5.11 -1.91
C LYS A 317 -5.26 -4.73 -0.71
N GLY A 318 -5.98 -5.68 -0.13
CA GLY A 318 -6.80 -5.49 1.06
C GLY A 318 -5.96 -5.43 2.35
N MET A 319 -4.90 -4.61 2.35
CA MET A 319 -3.97 -4.51 3.48
C MET A 319 -4.64 -3.95 4.73
N ASP A 320 -5.56 -3.03 4.56
CA ASP A 320 -6.37 -2.45 5.63
C ASP A 320 -7.23 -3.52 6.33
N VAL A 321 -7.83 -4.43 5.55
CA VAL A 321 -8.60 -5.56 6.09
C VAL A 321 -7.68 -6.55 6.79
N ALA A 322 -6.58 -6.95 6.15
CA ALA A 322 -5.65 -7.93 6.72
C ALA A 322 -5.00 -7.45 8.03
N VAL A 323 -4.62 -6.17 8.10
CA VAL A 323 -4.08 -5.57 9.33
C VAL A 323 -5.16 -5.48 10.41
N PHE A 324 -6.36 -5.02 10.08
CA PHE A 324 -7.48 -4.98 11.02
C PHE A 324 -7.77 -6.36 11.61
N ASP A 325 -7.84 -7.39 10.76
CA ASP A 325 -8.12 -8.76 11.19
C ASP A 325 -6.99 -9.35 12.05
N ALA A 326 -5.73 -9.03 11.77
CA ALA A 326 -4.61 -9.40 12.62
C ALA A 326 -4.71 -8.77 14.02
N VAL A 327 -5.05 -7.47 14.10
CA VAL A 327 -5.30 -6.79 15.39
C VAL A 327 -6.48 -7.41 16.13
N LYS A 328 -7.57 -7.66 15.41
CA LYS A 328 -8.77 -8.30 15.95
C LYS A 328 -8.45 -9.69 16.51
N ALA A 329 -7.67 -10.48 15.79
CA ALA A 329 -7.26 -11.82 16.24
C ALA A 329 -6.45 -11.77 17.55
N VAL A 330 -5.58 -10.77 17.73
CA VAL A 330 -4.86 -10.57 18.99
C VAL A 330 -5.84 -10.19 20.13
N LYS A 331 -6.76 -9.27 19.87
CA LYS A 331 -7.76 -8.85 20.85
C LYS A 331 -8.66 -10.02 21.29
N ASP A 332 -9.07 -10.85 20.35
CA ASP A 332 -9.94 -12.00 20.58
C ASP A 332 -9.21 -13.23 21.16
N GLY A 333 -7.88 -13.14 21.38
CA GLY A 333 -7.06 -14.27 21.82
C GLY A 333 -6.94 -15.42 20.81
N LYS A 334 -7.17 -15.13 19.52
CA LYS A 334 -7.20 -16.10 18.40
C LYS A 334 -6.03 -15.93 17.43
N PHE A 335 -5.02 -15.16 17.80
CA PHE A 335 -3.87 -14.97 16.93
C PHE A 335 -3.14 -16.29 16.67
N ASN A 336 -2.81 -16.55 15.42
CA ASN A 336 -1.90 -17.60 14.97
C ASN A 336 -0.89 -17.05 13.97
N GLY A 337 0.21 -17.76 13.77
CA GLY A 337 1.26 -17.40 12.82
C GLY A 337 1.02 -17.89 11.38
N ASP A 338 -0.12 -18.54 11.10
CA ASP A 338 -0.42 -19.03 9.76
C ASP A 338 -0.55 -17.86 8.77
N PRO A 339 0.02 -17.97 7.55
CA PRO A 339 -0.08 -16.92 6.55
C PRO A 339 -1.54 -16.60 6.19
N TYR A 340 -1.86 -15.32 6.09
CA TYR A 340 -3.01 -14.85 5.34
C TYR A 340 -2.61 -14.65 3.88
N ILE A 341 -3.38 -15.21 2.95
CA ILE A 341 -3.14 -15.06 1.51
C ILE A 341 -4.37 -14.45 0.87
N GLY A 342 -4.35 -13.13 0.71
CA GLY A 342 -5.41 -12.41 0.01
C GLY A 342 -5.44 -12.76 -1.48
N SER A 343 -6.63 -13.05 -2.00
CA SER A 343 -6.87 -13.52 -3.37
C SER A 343 -8.10 -12.82 -3.98
N LEU A 344 -8.40 -13.07 -5.26
CA LEU A 344 -9.66 -12.64 -5.86
C LEU A 344 -10.87 -13.30 -5.17
N ALA A 345 -10.73 -14.54 -4.71
CA ALA A 345 -11.83 -15.31 -4.12
C ALA A 345 -12.34 -14.71 -2.80
N ASP A 346 -11.46 -14.13 -1.99
CA ASP A 346 -11.77 -13.50 -0.71
C ASP A 346 -11.73 -11.96 -0.77
N LYS A 347 -11.54 -11.38 -1.96
CA LYS A 347 -11.38 -9.95 -2.20
C LYS A 347 -10.18 -9.33 -1.48
N GLY A 348 -9.20 -10.15 -1.14
CA GLY A 348 -7.92 -9.67 -0.61
C GLY A 348 -7.06 -8.96 -1.65
N THR A 349 -7.37 -9.13 -2.93
CA THR A 349 -6.87 -8.34 -4.06
C THR A 349 -7.95 -8.28 -5.14
N GLY A 350 -7.87 -7.30 -6.04
CA GLY A 350 -8.84 -7.14 -7.13
C GLY A 350 -8.57 -5.87 -7.94
N LEU A 351 -9.48 -5.54 -8.85
CA LEU A 351 -9.52 -4.25 -9.51
C LEU A 351 -10.47 -3.29 -8.76
N SER A 352 -10.06 -2.03 -8.59
CA SER A 352 -10.96 -0.98 -8.11
C SER A 352 -12.02 -0.62 -9.15
N ASP A 353 -13.02 0.16 -8.76
CA ASP A 353 -13.97 0.75 -9.70
C ASP A 353 -13.24 1.53 -10.82
N PHE A 354 -13.88 1.65 -11.98
CA PHE A 354 -13.32 2.41 -13.11
C PHE A 354 -13.52 3.92 -12.98
N HIS A 355 -14.30 4.39 -12.02
CA HIS A 355 -14.55 5.81 -11.75
C HIS A 355 -14.84 6.63 -13.03
N THR A 356 -14.01 7.64 -13.34
CA THR A 356 -14.16 8.49 -14.54
C THR A 356 -13.95 7.71 -15.85
N PHE A 357 -13.36 6.51 -15.78
CA PHE A 357 -13.21 5.62 -16.95
C PHE A 357 -14.38 4.69 -17.18
N ASP A 358 -15.38 4.63 -16.28
CA ASP A 358 -16.45 3.63 -16.37
C ASP A 358 -17.16 3.65 -17.72
N SER A 359 -17.48 4.82 -18.24
CA SER A 359 -18.12 4.98 -19.56
C SER A 359 -17.18 4.70 -20.75
N LYS A 360 -15.85 4.67 -20.52
CA LYS A 360 -14.84 4.42 -21.56
C LYS A 360 -14.46 2.95 -21.68
N VAL A 361 -14.79 2.13 -20.66
CA VAL A 361 -14.60 0.67 -20.72
C VAL A 361 -15.81 0.04 -21.40
N PRO A 362 -15.64 -0.64 -22.55
CA PRO A 362 -16.76 -1.26 -23.27
C PRO A 362 -17.50 -2.29 -22.41
N ALA A 363 -18.80 -2.40 -22.60
CA ALA A 363 -19.65 -3.28 -21.79
C ALA A 363 -19.30 -4.78 -21.95
N ASP A 364 -18.86 -5.18 -23.15
CA ASP A 364 -18.36 -6.53 -23.44
C ASP A 364 -17.06 -6.81 -22.67
N VAL A 365 -16.13 -5.86 -22.62
CA VAL A 365 -14.89 -5.98 -21.84
C VAL A 365 -15.18 -6.12 -20.35
N LYS A 366 -16.12 -5.32 -19.80
CA LYS A 366 -16.58 -5.46 -18.40
C LYS A 366 -17.14 -6.86 -18.12
N LYS A 367 -17.93 -7.42 -19.05
CA LYS A 367 -18.47 -8.77 -18.94
C LYS A 367 -17.37 -9.84 -19.02
N GLU A 368 -16.42 -9.66 -19.90
CA GLU A 368 -15.27 -10.56 -20.05
C GLU A 368 -14.40 -10.57 -18.79
N LEU A 369 -14.11 -9.40 -18.20
CA LEU A 369 -13.37 -9.31 -16.95
C LEU A 369 -14.03 -10.11 -15.81
N LYS A 370 -15.36 -10.02 -15.66
CA LYS A 370 -16.09 -10.84 -14.67
C LYS A 370 -15.95 -12.34 -14.93
N THR A 371 -15.82 -12.75 -16.19
CA THR A 371 -15.58 -14.15 -16.54
C THR A 371 -14.14 -14.55 -16.21
N VAL A 372 -13.17 -13.69 -16.52
CA VAL A 372 -11.75 -13.89 -16.21
C VAL A 372 -11.56 -14.00 -14.70
N GLU A 373 -12.13 -13.09 -13.92
CA GLU A 373 -12.12 -13.10 -12.45
C GLU A 373 -12.63 -14.46 -11.90
N LYS A 374 -13.81 -14.89 -12.37
CA LYS A 374 -14.40 -16.17 -11.97
C LYS A 374 -13.51 -17.37 -12.36
N ASP A 375 -12.96 -17.35 -13.57
CA ASP A 375 -12.12 -18.43 -14.08
C ASP A 375 -10.76 -18.51 -13.33
N ILE A 376 -10.21 -17.36 -12.89
CA ILE A 376 -9.03 -17.31 -12.01
C ILE A 376 -9.39 -17.83 -10.61
N ALA A 377 -10.45 -17.29 -10.00
CA ALA A 377 -10.87 -17.67 -8.65
C ALA A 377 -11.19 -19.17 -8.52
N SER A 378 -11.75 -19.78 -9.59
CA SER A 378 -12.01 -21.23 -9.64
C SER A 378 -10.80 -22.08 -10.02
N GLY A 379 -9.65 -21.48 -10.34
CA GLY A 379 -8.43 -22.18 -10.78
C GLY A 379 -8.46 -22.71 -12.22
N LYS A 380 -9.48 -22.36 -13.01
CA LYS A 380 -9.56 -22.68 -14.44
C LYS A 380 -8.48 -21.94 -15.25
N ILE A 381 -8.23 -20.68 -14.93
CA ILE A 381 -7.05 -19.95 -15.41
C ILE A 381 -5.96 -20.09 -14.35
N LYS A 382 -4.83 -20.66 -14.75
CA LYS A 382 -3.64 -20.80 -13.92
C LYS A 382 -2.64 -19.71 -14.28
N ILE A 383 -2.25 -18.93 -13.29
CA ILE A 383 -1.24 -17.89 -13.43
C ILE A 383 0.06 -18.43 -12.81
N VAL A 384 1.17 -18.28 -13.51
CA VAL A 384 2.48 -18.77 -13.05
C VAL A 384 3.37 -17.58 -12.75
N SER A 385 3.86 -17.51 -11.52
CA SER A 385 4.88 -16.53 -11.12
C SER A 385 5.89 -17.20 -10.20
N ALA A 386 7.15 -16.84 -10.34
CA ALA A 386 8.20 -17.26 -9.40
C ALA A 386 7.96 -16.68 -7.98
N ALA A 387 7.13 -15.65 -7.89
CA ALA A 387 6.78 -14.95 -6.66
C ALA A 387 5.39 -15.35 -6.10
N GLN A 388 4.81 -16.47 -6.53
CA GLN A 388 3.53 -16.94 -5.99
C GLN A 388 3.62 -17.18 -4.48
N PRO A 389 2.63 -16.73 -3.68
CA PRO A 389 2.55 -17.06 -2.28
C PRO A 389 2.60 -18.56 -2.04
N LEU A 390 3.39 -18.99 -1.07
CA LEU A 390 3.44 -20.39 -0.64
C LEU A 390 2.24 -20.68 0.26
N LYS A 391 1.57 -21.80 0.02
CA LYS A 391 0.44 -22.27 0.83
C LYS A 391 0.94 -22.92 2.12
#